data_2eb126cfeac40820841ea6a8352bf3fc
#
_entry.id   2eb126cfeac40820841ea6a8352bf3fc
#
_cell.length_a   1.000
_cell.length_b   1.000
_cell.length_c   1.000
_cell.angle_alpha   90.00
_cell.angle_beta   90.00
_cell.angle_gamma   90.00
#
_symmetry.space_group_name_H-M   'P 1'
#
loop_
_entity.id
_entity.type
_entity.pdbx_description
1 polymer ?
#
loop_
_entity_poly.entity_id
_entity_poly.type
_entity_poly.pdbx_seq_one_letter_code
_entity_poly.pdbx_strand_id
1 'polypeptide(L)'
;MGAATLTWRFVEGPVLAIESSCDETSAAVLVGRNVKSNIVSSQIEMHQKWGGVVPEAAARAHVEAIVPVIDDALSEAGLKLKDL
;
A
#
# COMPACT_ATOMS: atom_id res chain seq x y z
N MET A 1 -14.64 23.21 9.24
CA MET A 1 -13.35 22.70 9.60
C MET A 1 -13.40 21.56 10.60
N GLY A 2 -14.09 21.72 11.69
CA GLY A 2 -14.25 20.66 12.66
C GLY A 2 -14.93 19.43 12.11
N ALA A 3 -15.84 19.59 11.15
CA ALA A 3 -16.57 18.48 10.57
C ALA A 3 -15.64 17.51 9.83
N ALA A 4 -14.71 18.00 9.02
CA ALA A 4 -13.77 17.13 8.30
C ALA A 4 -12.86 16.39 9.29
N THR A 5 -12.39 17.06 10.32
CA THR A 5 -11.55 16.45 11.34
C THR A 5 -12.30 15.37 12.12
N LEU A 6 -13.57 15.61 12.39
CA LEU A 6 -14.40 14.66 13.11
C LEU A 6 -14.70 13.42 12.28
N THR A 7 -14.89 13.58 10.98
CA THR A 7 -15.31 12.50 10.10
C THR A 7 -14.32 11.34 10.08
N TRP A 8 -13.05 11.59 9.82
CA TRP A 8 -12.11 10.50 9.61
C TRP A 8 -11.65 9.83 10.90
N ARG A 9 -11.78 10.47 12.05
CA ARG A 9 -11.41 9.81 13.30
C ARG A 9 -12.43 8.76 13.76
N PHE A 10 -13.58 8.66 13.08
CA PHE A 10 -14.56 7.63 13.36
C PHE A 10 -14.45 6.41 12.45
N VAL A 11 -13.36 6.30 11.69
CA VAL A 11 -13.11 5.09 10.94
C VAL A 11 -12.76 3.99 11.94
N GLU A 12 -13.65 3.02 12.07
CA GLU A 12 -13.48 1.87 12.94
C GLU A 12 -13.20 0.63 12.11
N GLY A 13 -12.56 -0.35 12.72
CA GLY A 13 -12.22 -1.58 12.04
C GLY A 13 -10.99 -1.46 11.16
N PRO A 14 -10.68 -2.51 10.41
CA PRO A 14 -9.47 -2.54 9.59
C PRO A 14 -9.52 -1.60 8.41
N VAL A 15 -8.39 -0.96 8.13
CA VAL A 15 -8.22 -0.08 6.98
C VAL A 15 -7.04 -0.61 6.17
N LEU A 16 -7.23 -0.76 4.87
CA LEU A 16 -6.17 -1.04 3.94
C LEU A 16 -5.70 0.27 3.31
N ALA A 17 -4.45 0.62 3.53
CA ALA A 17 -3.82 1.81 2.96
C ALA A 17 -2.89 1.36 1.84
N ILE A 18 -2.99 2.01 0.70
CA ILE A 18 -2.18 1.69 -0.48
C ILE A 18 -1.45 2.93 -0.94
N GLU A 19 -0.18 2.75 -1.28
CA GLU A 19 0.61 3.82 -1.86
C GLU A 19 1.37 3.29 -3.06
N SER A 20 1.41 4.07 -4.13
CA SER A 20 2.31 3.81 -5.25
C SER A 20 3.02 5.12 -5.60
N SER A 21 4.33 5.07 -5.61
CA SER A 21 5.18 6.20 -6.00
C SER A 21 6.09 5.73 -7.13
N CYS A 22 7.03 6.57 -7.59
CA CYS A 22 7.75 6.24 -8.81
C CYS A 22 8.51 4.90 -8.75
N ASP A 23 8.98 4.48 -7.59
CA ASP A 23 9.78 3.25 -7.46
C ASP A 23 9.28 2.27 -6.39
N GLU A 24 8.12 2.54 -5.79
CA GLU A 24 7.58 1.65 -4.74
C GLU A 24 6.08 1.48 -4.87
N THR A 25 5.62 0.27 -4.59
CA THR A 25 4.20 -0.05 -4.38
C THR A 25 4.09 -0.66 -2.99
N SER A 26 3.19 -0.14 -2.18
CA SER A 26 3.05 -0.65 -0.82
C SER A 26 1.60 -0.76 -0.40
N ALA A 27 1.35 -1.65 0.56
CA ALA A 27 0.07 -1.80 1.19
C ALA A 27 0.27 -2.08 2.68
N ALA A 28 -0.54 -1.46 3.49
CA ALA A 28 -0.51 -1.63 4.93
C ALA A 28 -1.92 -1.85 5.46
N VAL A 29 -2.03 -2.67 6.48
CA VAL A 29 -3.30 -2.87 7.18
C VAL A 29 -3.17 -2.27 8.58
N LEU A 30 -4.12 -1.40 8.91
CA LEU A 30 -4.17 -0.74 10.20
C LEU A 30 -5.50 -1.05 10.89
N VAL A 31 -5.43 -1.22 12.19
CA VAL A 31 -6.62 -1.32 13.03
C VAL A 31 -6.46 -0.31 14.14
N GLY A 32 -7.29 0.74 14.11
CA GLY A 32 -7.11 1.89 15.00
C GLY A 32 -5.75 2.53 14.76
N ARG A 33 -4.91 2.53 15.78
CA ARG A 33 -3.54 3.10 15.70
C ARG A 33 -2.47 2.02 15.52
N ASN A 34 -2.88 0.78 15.33
CA ASN A 34 -1.94 -0.33 15.22
C ASN A 34 -1.72 -0.68 13.75
N VAL A 35 -0.47 -0.68 13.34
CA VAL A 35 -0.08 -1.18 12.02
C VAL A 35 0.05 -2.69 12.12
N LYS A 36 -0.85 -3.41 11.47
CA LYS A 36 -0.88 -4.87 11.50
C LYS A 36 0.04 -5.49 10.47
N SER A 37 0.23 -4.79 9.36
CA SER A 37 1.16 -5.21 8.32
C SER A 37 1.59 -4.01 7.50
N ASN A 38 2.74 -4.12 6.86
CA ASN A 38 3.25 -3.12 5.94
C ASN A 38 4.16 -3.81 4.95
N ILE A 39 3.71 -3.95 3.72
CA ILE A 39 4.42 -4.64 2.65
C ILE A 39 4.84 -3.64 1.60
N VAL A 40 6.11 -3.66 1.24
CA VAL A 40 6.68 -2.75 0.24
C VAL A 40 7.34 -3.57 -0.87
N SER A 41 6.98 -3.26 -2.10
CA SER A 41 7.65 -3.78 -3.28
C SER A 41 8.42 -2.64 -3.94
N SER A 42 9.75 -2.73 -3.93
CA SER A 42 10.62 -1.69 -4.46
C SER A 42 11.08 -2.00 -5.86
N GLN A 43 11.18 -0.96 -6.70
CA GLN A 43 11.69 -1.03 -8.05
C GLN A 43 13.13 -0.51 -8.15
N ILE A 44 13.79 -0.30 -7.02
CA ILE A 44 15.11 0.35 -6.99
C ILE A 44 16.11 -0.36 -7.91
N GLU A 45 16.21 -1.68 -7.84
CA GLU A 45 17.15 -2.43 -8.66
C GLU A 45 16.88 -2.27 -10.15
N MET A 46 15.62 -2.31 -10.54
CA MET A 46 15.20 -2.16 -11.94
C MET A 46 15.60 -0.78 -12.47
N HIS A 47 15.33 0.26 -11.72
CA HIS A 47 15.65 1.63 -12.15
C HIS A 47 17.15 1.93 -12.12
N GLN A 48 17.88 1.36 -11.18
CA GLN A 48 19.33 1.48 -11.14
C GLN A 48 19.97 0.88 -12.39
N LYS A 49 19.45 -0.25 -12.85
CA LYS A 49 19.94 -0.93 -14.04
C LYS A 49 19.83 -0.03 -15.28
N TRP A 50 18.82 0.83 -15.33
CA TRP A 50 18.59 1.73 -16.46
C TRP A 50 19.09 3.16 -16.22
N GLY A 51 19.77 3.41 -15.09
CA GLY A 51 20.32 4.71 -14.75
C GLY A 51 19.31 5.73 -14.26
N GLY A 52 18.10 5.31 -13.91
CA GLY A 52 17.06 6.17 -13.40
C GLY A 52 15.67 5.62 -13.63
N VAL A 53 14.65 6.35 -13.17
CA VAL A 53 13.26 5.93 -13.31
C VAL A 53 12.80 6.06 -14.76
N VAL A 54 12.24 4.97 -15.29
CA VAL A 54 11.59 4.95 -16.59
C VAL A 54 10.08 4.93 -16.34
N PRO A 55 9.36 6.04 -16.58
CA PRO A 55 7.96 6.17 -16.17
C PRO A 55 7.03 5.07 -16.67
N GLU A 56 7.18 4.66 -17.91
CA GLU A 56 6.36 3.59 -18.49
C GLU A 56 6.61 2.25 -17.79
N ALA A 57 7.87 1.93 -17.53
CA ALA A 57 8.22 0.72 -16.81
C ALA A 57 7.77 0.77 -15.36
N ALA A 58 7.85 1.95 -14.73
CA ALA A 58 7.36 2.13 -13.37
C ALA A 58 5.86 1.89 -13.28
N ALA A 59 5.09 2.45 -14.21
CA ALA A 59 3.64 2.26 -14.24
C ALA A 59 3.27 0.77 -14.38
N ARG A 60 3.94 0.07 -15.26
CA ARG A 60 3.72 -1.37 -15.45
C ARG A 60 4.06 -2.17 -14.20
N ALA A 61 5.17 -1.83 -13.55
CA ALA A 61 5.60 -2.51 -12.33
C ALA A 61 4.60 -2.31 -11.19
N HIS A 62 3.98 -1.12 -11.06
CA HIS A 62 2.94 -0.88 -10.08
C HIS A 62 1.72 -1.77 -10.33
N VAL A 63 1.30 -1.89 -11.58
CA VAL A 63 0.16 -2.74 -11.94
C VAL A 63 0.45 -4.21 -11.60
N GLU A 64 1.66 -4.68 -11.85
CA GLU A 64 2.05 -6.05 -11.55
C GLU A 64 2.19 -6.32 -10.05
N ALA A 65 2.59 -5.31 -9.29
CA ALA A 65 2.86 -5.46 -7.86
C ALA A 65 1.63 -5.30 -6.97
N ILE A 66 0.60 -4.58 -7.41
CA ILE A 66 -0.48 -4.14 -6.53
C ILE A 66 -1.23 -5.31 -5.88
N VAL A 67 -1.61 -6.32 -6.64
CA VAL A 67 -2.37 -7.45 -6.11
C VAL A 67 -1.53 -8.30 -5.15
N PRO A 68 -0.31 -8.72 -5.51
CA PRO A 68 0.55 -9.45 -4.58
C PRO A 68 0.82 -8.69 -3.28
N VAL A 69 1.05 -7.39 -3.36
CA VAL A 69 1.33 -6.55 -2.18
C VAL A 69 0.11 -6.48 -1.25
N ILE A 70 -1.08 -6.32 -1.83
CA ILE A 70 -2.33 -6.32 -1.05
C ILE A 70 -2.55 -7.69 -0.41
N ASP A 71 -2.38 -8.77 -1.18
CA ASP A 71 -2.56 -10.12 -0.66
C ASP A 71 -1.61 -10.40 0.50
N ASP A 72 -0.36 -10.02 0.37
CA ASP A 72 0.63 -10.21 1.42
C ASP A 72 0.30 -9.38 2.66
N ALA A 73 -0.15 -8.14 2.48
CA ALA A 73 -0.53 -7.28 3.59
C ALA A 73 -1.72 -7.85 4.37
N LEU A 74 -2.73 -8.33 3.67
CA LEU A 74 -3.90 -8.95 4.30
C LEU A 74 -3.52 -10.26 5.01
N SER A 75 -2.74 -11.09 4.35
CA SER A 75 -2.28 -12.36 4.90
C SER A 75 -1.46 -12.15 6.18
N GLU A 76 -0.53 -11.23 6.17
CA GLU A 76 0.29 -10.93 7.33
C GLU A 76 -0.54 -10.36 8.49
N ALA A 77 -1.56 -9.58 8.19
CA ALA A 77 -2.48 -9.05 9.18
C ALA A 77 -3.50 -10.09 9.67
N GLY A 78 -3.62 -11.24 9.00
CA GLY A 78 -4.59 -12.26 9.34
C GLY A 78 -6.01 -11.90 8.95
N LEU A 79 -6.19 -11.07 7.92
CA LEU A 79 -7.48 -10.56 7.50
C LEU A 79 -7.77 -10.91 6.03
N LYS A 80 -9.03 -10.76 5.66
CA LYS A 80 -9.51 -10.89 4.29
C LYS A 80 -10.12 -9.58 3.84
N LEU A 81 -10.26 -9.39 2.52
CA LEU A 81 -10.88 -8.18 1.97
C LEU A 81 -12.24 -7.87 2.61
N LYS A 82 -13.02 -8.89 2.87
CA LYS A 82 -14.34 -8.72 3.47
C LYS A 82 -14.31 -8.16 4.88
N ASP A 83 -13.17 -8.20 5.54
CA ASP A 83 -13.01 -7.72 6.90
C ASP A 83 -12.72 -6.23 6.98
N LEU A 84 -12.42 -5.62 5.84
CA LEU A 84 -12.09 -4.19 5.76
C LEU A 84 -13.34 -3.31 5.90
#